data_1eb86046013ce9ae057ab0b33a8af817
#
_entry.id   1eb86046013ce9ae057ab0b33a8af817
#
_cell.length_a   1.000
_cell.length_b   1.000
_cell.length_c   1.000
_cell.angle_alpha   90.00
_cell.angle_beta   90.00
_cell.angle_gamma   90.00
#
_symmetry.space_group_name_H-M   'P 1'
#
loop_
_entity.id
_entity.type
_entity.pdbx_description
1 polymer ?
#
loop_
_entity_poly.entity_id
_entity_poly.type
_entity_poly.pdbx_seq_one_letter_code
_entity_poly.pdbx_strand_id
1 'polypeptide(L)'
;MTRVSIRDVAAETGYSPATVSNVLNEKGNVGAKATHIILEAIARLGYSRSAQISRIIFAIARVNGRIVDESTFQAGVYTGIERAARRLGLPSAMVTLDLPDPVTSRKNIAELEQNEGAGVVLLATEIVSDDQFSLLRSLACRW
;
A
#
# COMPACT_ATOMS: atom_id res chain seq x y z
N MET A 1 -4.74 -8.43 -22.73
CA MET A 1 -4.38 -7.01 -22.66
C MET A 1 -2.93 -6.92 -22.19
N THR A 2 -2.06 -6.35 -23.02
CA THR A 2 -0.64 -6.21 -22.69
C THR A 2 -0.50 -5.08 -21.65
N ARG A 3 0.12 -5.38 -20.53
CA ARG A 3 0.31 -4.43 -19.42
C ARG A 3 1.38 -3.43 -19.80
N VAL A 4 1.08 -2.14 -19.66
CA VAL A 4 2.04 -1.04 -19.90
C VAL A 4 3.16 -1.09 -18.86
N SER A 5 4.41 -1.05 -19.30
CA SER A 5 5.60 -1.10 -18.46
C SER A 5 6.32 0.26 -18.42
N ILE A 6 7.27 0.43 -17.50
CA ILE A 6 8.17 1.60 -17.49
C ILE A 6 8.89 1.78 -18.84
N ARG A 7 9.23 0.67 -19.51
CA ARG A 7 9.89 0.72 -20.82
C ARG A 7 8.99 1.30 -21.90
N ASP A 8 7.69 1.03 -21.84
CA ASP A 8 6.72 1.58 -22.80
C ASP A 8 6.55 3.09 -22.58
N VAL A 9 6.51 3.56 -21.33
CA VAL A 9 6.51 4.98 -21.00
C VAL A 9 7.80 5.66 -21.45
N ALA A 10 8.94 5.02 -21.27
CA ALA A 10 10.24 5.52 -21.70
C ALA A 10 10.32 5.64 -23.23
N ALA A 11 9.85 4.63 -23.96
CA ALA A 11 9.78 4.64 -25.42
C ALA A 11 8.87 5.75 -25.95
N GLU A 12 7.71 5.95 -25.32
CA GLU A 12 6.73 6.97 -25.69
C GLU A 12 7.24 8.39 -25.45
N THR A 13 7.99 8.61 -24.36
CA THR A 13 8.44 9.94 -23.94
C THR A 13 9.84 10.31 -24.43
N GLY A 14 10.61 9.34 -24.94
CA GLY A 14 12.01 9.53 -25.33
C GLY A 14 12.98 9.65 -24.14
N TYR A 15 12.50 9.47 -22.90
CA TYR A 15 13.36 9.47 -21.71
C TYR A 15 13.84 8.07 -21.37
N SER A 16 14.94 7.99 -20.60
CA SER A 16 15.43 6.70 -20.14
C SER A 16 14.49 6.07 -19.12
N PRO A 17 14.42 4.72 -19.02
CA PRO A 17 13.65 4.04 -17.98
C PRO A 17 14.05 4.48 -16.56
N ALA A 18 15.32 4.84 -16.35
CA ALA A 18 15.80 5.36 -15.07
C ALA A 18 15.21 6.74 -14.76
N THR A 19 15.08 7.62 -15.78
CA THR A 19 14.44 8.93 -15.61
C THR A 19 12.96 8.77 -15.28
N VAL A 20 12.24 7.89 -15.98
CA VAL A 20 10.83 7.58 -15.68
C VAL A 20 10.68 7.05 -14.26
N SER A 21 11.55 6.13 -13.85
CA SER A 21 11.55 5.59 -12.47
C SER A 21 11.81 6.68 -11.43
N ASN A 22 12.71 7.62 -11.69
CA ASN A 22 13.00 8.73 -10.77
C ASN A 22 11.79 9.67 -10.62
N VAL A 23 11.04 9.94 -11.68
CA VAL A 23 9.79 10.72 -11.62
C VAL A 23 8.75 9.98 -10.77
N LEU A 24 8.56 8.69 -11.01
CA LEU A 24 7.62 7.86 -10.27
C LEU A 24 7.96 7.74 -8.77
N ASN A 25 9.24 7.83 -8.43
CA ASN A 25 9.72 7.75 -7.04
C ASN A 25 9.93 9.13 -6.40
N GLU A 26 9.48 10.22 -7.06
CA GLU A 26 9.64 11.59 -6.57
C GLU A 26 11.10 11.92 -6.17
N LYS A 27 12.07 11.23 -6.76
CA LYS A 27 13.49 11.53 -6.56
C LYS A 27 13.82 12.83 -7.30
N GLY A 28 14.03 13.92 -6.56
CA GLY A 28 14.07 15.30 -6.99
C GLY A 28 15.14 15.72 -8.02
N ASN A 29 15.69 14.82 -8.82
CA ASN A 29 16.73 15.08 -9.80
C ASN A 29 16.21 15.15 -11.25
N VAL A 30 14.88 15.26 -11.44
CA VAL A 30 14.28 15.37 -12.77
C VAL A 30 13.65 16.76 -12.93
N GLY A 31 14.04 17.46 -14.00
CA GLY A 31 13.52 18.82 -14.26
C GLY A 31 12.00 18.84 -14.47
N ALA A 32 11.34 19.94 -14.11
CA ALA A 32 9.88 20.08 -14.13
C ALA A 32 9.25 19.76 -15.50
N LYS A 33 9.89 20.14 -16.59
CA LYS A 33 9.42 19.85 -17.97
C LYS A 33 9.40 18.35 -18.25
N ALA A 34 10.47 17.63 -17.88
CA ALA A 34 10.54 16.19 -18.08
C ALA A 34 9.53 15.44 -17.19
N THR A 35 9.37 15.89 -15.95
CA THR A 35 8.37 15.36 -15.03
C THR A 35 6.96 15.49 -15.60
N HIS A 36 6.59 16.66 -16.12
CA HIS A 36 5.28 16.89 -16.72
C HIS A 36 5.01 15.96 -17.91
N ILE A 37 5.95 15.86 -18.86
CA ILE A 37 5.84 15.01 -20.06
C ILE A 37 5.66 13.53 -19.64
N ILE A 38 6.43 13.08 -18.66
CA ILE A 38 6.38 11.69 -18.20
C ILE A 38 5.04 11.41 -17.51
N LEU A 39 4.54 12.30 -16.64
CA LEU A 39 3.27 12.12 -15.95
C LEU A 39 2.08 12.13 -16.93
N GLU A 40 2.09 12.98 -17.97
CA GLU A 40 1.09 12.94 -19.04
C GLU A 40 1.10 11.61 -19.80
N ALA A 41 2.27 11.10 -20.16
CA ALA A 41 2.39 9.82 -20.84
C ALA A 41 1.91 8.66 -19.96
N ILE A 42 2.21 8.67 -18.67
CA ILE A 42 1.72 7.71 -17.67
C ILE A 42 0.19 7.68 -17.66
N ALA A 43 -0.44 8.86 -17.58
CA ALA A 43 -1.90 8.97 -17.56
C ALA A 43 -2.52 8.50 -18.90
N ARG A 44 -1.95 8.90 -20.04
CA ARG A 44 -2.44 8.54 -21.37
C ARG A 44 -2.31 7.05 -21.66
N LEU A 45 -1.20 6.44 -21.31
CA LEU A 45 -0.94 5.01 -21.53
C LEU A 45 -1.67 4.13 -20.51
N GLY A 46 -2.26 4.71 -19.47
CA GLY A 46 -2.86 3.94 -18.38
C GLY A 46 -1.82 3.12 -17.59
N TYR A 47 -0.57 3.63 -17.55
CA TYR A 47 0.46 2.98 -16.74
C TYR A 47 0.04 3.05 -15.28
N SER A 48 -0.27 1.91 -14.72
CA SER A 48 -0.43 1.76 -13.29
C SER A 48 0.84 1.16 -12.72
N ARG A 49 1.46 1.85 -11.79
CA ARG A 49 2.50 1.27 -10.95
C ARG A 49 1.83 0.19 -10.11
N SER A 50 1.56 -0.97 -10.70
CA SER A 50 1.28 -2.08 -9.81
C SER A 50 2.59 -2.38 -9.11
N ALA A 51 2.70 -1.88 -7.89
CA ALA A 51 3.63 -2.46 -6.95
C ALA A 51 3.42 -3.97 -7.09
N GLN A 52 4.47 -4.68 -7.47
CA GLN A 52 4.40 -6.13 -7.52
C GLN A 52 4.17 -6.53 -6.08
N ILE A 53 2.91 -6.93 -5.77
CA ILE A 53 2.57 -7.32 -4.41
C ILE A 53 3.51 -8.47 -4.06
N SER A 54 4.38 -8.23 -3.10
CA SER A 54 5.38 -9.18 -2.62
C SER A 54 4.93 -9.90 -1.35
N ARG A 55 3.92 -9.36 -0.67
CA ARG A 55 3.32 -9.92 0.55
C ARG A 55 1.92 -9.37 0.77
N ILE A 56 1.14 -10.05 1.60
CA ILE A 56 -0.16 -9.59 2.07
C ILE A 56 -0.08 -9.30 3.57
N ILE A 57 -0.65 -8.17 3.98
CA ILE A 57 -0.76 -7.78 5.39
C ILE A 57 -2.23 -7.67 5.74
N PHE A 58 -2.64 -8.39 6.78
CA PHE A 58 -3.93 -8.22 7.40
C PHE A 58 -3.80 -7.27 8.58
N ALA A 59 -4.30 -6.05 8.43
CA ALA A 59 -4.26 -5.02 9.45
C ALA A 59 -5.61 -4.95 10.18
N ILE A 60 -5.59 -4.99 11.51
CA ILE A 60 -6.78 -4.85 12.35
C ILE A 60 -6.68 -3.51 13.08
N ALA A 61 -7.61 -2.58 12.77
CA ALA A 61 -7.68 -1.29 13.45
C ALA A 61 -8.54 -1.43 14.72
N ARG A 62 -7.97 -1.05 15.86
CA ARG A 62 -8.63 -1.00 17.17
C ARG A 62 -8.78 0.44 17.65
N VAL A 63 -9.96 0.74 18.20
CA VAL A 63 -10.27 2.07 18.75
C VAL A 63 -10.35 2.04 20.27
N ASN A 64 -10.91 0.99 20.85
CA ASN A 64 -11.25 0.94 22.27
C ASN A 64 -10.31 0.08 23.12
N GLY A 65 -9.31 -0.59 22.53
CA GLY A 65 -8.45 -1.55 23.22
C GLY A 65 -9.22 -2.74 23.81
N ARG A 66 -10.54 -2.77 23.67
CA ARG A 66 -11.36 -3.91 24.07
C ARG A 66 -11.24 -4.98 23.01
N ILE A 67 -10.82 -6.15 23.44
CA ILE A 67 -11.00 -7.37 22.67
C ILE A 67 -12.52 -7.62 22.69
N VAL A 68 -13.24 -7.07 21.71
CA VAL A 68 -14.56 -7.61 21.42
C VAL A 68 -14.29 -9.06 21.02
N ASP A 69 -15.08 -9.99 21.51
CA ASP A 69 -14.91 -11.44 21.31
C ASP A 69 -15.16 -11.86 19.84
N GLU A 70 -14.52 -11.13 18.93
CA GLU A 70 -14.48 -11.39 17.48
C GLU A 70 -13.29 -12.29 17.10
N SER A 71 -12.64 -12.90 18.07
CA SER A 71 -11.45 -13.73 17.85
C SER A 71 -11.69 -14.81 16.79
N THR A 72 -12.86 -15.42 16.79
CA THR A 72 -13.25 -16.44 15.80
C THR A 72 -13.44 -15.84 14.41
N PHE A 73 -14.05 -14.66 14.30
CA PHE A 73 -14.25 -13.97 13.02
C PHE A 73 -12.90 -13.52 12.45
N GLN A 74 -12.08 -12.85 13.25
CA GLN A 74 -10.76 -12.37 12.86
C GLN A 74 -9.86 -13.53 12.43
N ALA A 75 -9.85 -14.62 13.18
CA ALA A 75 -9.11 -15.82 12.86
C ALA A 75 -9.59 -16.46 11.54
N GLY A 76 -10.90 -16.49 11.31
CA GLY A 76 -11.48 -16.98 10.06
C GLY A 76 -11.08 -16.14 8.85
N VAL A 77 -11.13 -14.81 8.96
CA VAL A 77 -10.71 -13.88 7.92
C VAL A 77 -9.21 -14.06 7.63
N TYR A 78 -8.37 -14.08 8.68
CA TYR A 78 -6.93 -14.27 8.52
C TYR A 78 -6.60 -15.61 7.84
N THR A 79 -7.25 -16.69 8.26
CA THR A 79 -7.07 -18.02 7.65
C THR A 79 -7.43 -18.00 6.16
N GLY A 80 -8.50 -17.27 5.78
CA GLY A 80 -8.88 -17.09 4.38
C GLY A 80 -7.82 -16.34 3.58
N ILE A 81 -7.32 -15.24 4.13
CA ILE A 81 -6.25 -14.42 3.54
C ILE A 81 -4.96 -15.24 3.39
N GLU A 82 -4.54 -15.94 4.45
CA GLU A 82 -3.34 -16.78 4.42
C GLU A 82 -3.42 -17.86 3.35
N ARG A 83 -4.58 -18.54 3.24
CA ARG A 83 -4.81 -19.56 2.23
C ARG A 83 -4.73 -18.98 0.81
N ALA A 84 -5.30 -17.80 0.58
CA ALA A 84 -5.25 -17.13 -0.71
C ALA A 84 -3.82 -16.67 -1.05
N ALA A 85 -3.12 -16.03 -0.11
CA ALA A 85 -1.73 -15.60 -0.25
C ALA A 85 -0.81 -16.78 -0.59
N ARG A 86 -0.94 -17.89 0.12
CA ARG A 86 -0.17 -19.12 -0.11
C ARG A 86 -0.37 -19.68 -1.53
N ARG A 87 -1.58 -19.63 -2.07
CA ARG A 87 -1.86 -20.06 -3.47
C ARG A 87 -1.15 -19.18 -4.49
N LEU A 88 -0.91 -17.90 -4.15
CA LEU A 88 -0.18 -16.93 -4.98
C LEU A 88 1.33 -16.94 -4.72
N GLY A 89 1.81 -17.79 -3.80
CA GLY A 89 3.23 -17.80 -3.40
C GLY A 89 3.65 -16.55 -2.59
N LEU A 90 2.68 -15.86 -1.97
CA LEU A 90 2.94 -14.64 -1.22
C LEU A 90 2.97 -14.93 0.29
N PRO A 91 3.96 -14.43 1.04
CA PRO A 91 3.91 -14.44 2.50
C PRO A 91 2.77 -13.54 3.01
N SER A 92 2.17 -13.91 4.14
CA SER A 92 1.17 -13.12 4.83
C SER A 92 1.58 -12.82 6.26
N ALA A 93 1.16 -11.66 6.77
CA ALA A 93 1.36 -11.25 8.16
C ALA A 93 0.10 -10.60 8.70
N MET A 94 -0.07 -10.62 10.03
CA MET A 94 -1.14 -9.92 10.73
C MET A 94 -0.53 -8.84 11.62
N VAL A 95 -1.14 -7.64 11.60
CA VAL A 95 -0.72 -6.49 12.40
C VAL A 95 -1.93 -5.85 13.06
N THR A 96 -1.79 -5.47 14.31
CA THR A 96 -2.80 -4.67 15.01
C THR A 96 -2.38 -3.21 15.02
N LEU A 97 -3.31 -2.34 14.64
CA LEU A 97 -3.19 -0.88 14.72
C LEU A 97 -4.06 -0.41 15.88
N ASP A 98 -3.42 0.01 16.97
CA ASP A 98 -4.09 0.55 18.14
C ASP A 98 -4.18 2.08 17.98
N LEU A 99 -5.35 2.59 17.60
CA LEU A 99 -5.53 4.02 17.34
C LEU A 99 -5.39 4.91 18.58
N PRO A 100 -5.77 4.46 19.80
CA PRO A 100 -5.47 5.18 21.04
C PRO A 100 -3.97 5.28 21.35
N ASP A 101 -3.15 4.36 20.83
CA ASP A 101 -1.70 4.44 20.95
C ASP A 101 -1.04 4.68 19.57
N PRO A 102 -0.99 5.95 19.13
CA PRO A 102 -0.44 6.29 17.82
C PRO A 102 1.07 6.03 17.72
N VAL A 103 1.79 5.91 18.83
CA VAL A 103 3.24 5.66 18.83
C VAL A 103 3.51 4.22 18.42
N THR A 104 2.85 3.25 19.07
CA THR A 104 2.97 1.83 18.72
C THR A 104 2.42 1.57 17.32
N SER A 105 1.30 2.21 16.95
CA SER A 105 0.73 2.07 15.60
C SER A 105 1.68 2.57 14.52
N ARG A 106 2.34 3.72 14.71
CA ARG A 106 3.36 4.23 13.77
C ARG A 106 4.55 3.29 13.64
N LYS A 107 5.00 2.70 14.76
CA LYS A 107 6.07 1.71 14.73
C LYS A 107 5.68 0.49 13.90
N ASN A 108 4.50 -0.05 14.13
CA ASN A 108 3.97 -1.18 13.39
C ASN A 108 3.84 -0.86 11.89
N ILE A 109 3.35 0.33 11.54
CA ILE A 109 3.25 0.79 10.15
C ILE A 109 4.64 0.97 9.55
N ALA A 110 5.59 1.59 10.25
CA ALA A 110 6.95 1.78 9.75
C ALA A 110 7.65 0.44 9.46
N GLU A 111 7.41 -0.58 10.27
CA GLU A 111 7.88 -1.95 9.98
C GLU A 111 7.25 -2.52 8.70
N LEU A 112 6.00 -2.13 8.41
CA LEU A 112 5.31 -2.52 7.18
C LEU A 112 5.81 -1.75 5.95
N GLU A 113 6.08 -0.44 6.10
CA GLU A 113 6.58 0.44 5.05
C GLU A 113 7.98 0.07 4.57
N GLN A 114 8.81 -0.53 5.42
CA GLN A 114 10.14 -1.03 5.03
C GLN A 114 10.06 -2.16 3.99
N ASN A 115 8.88 -2.71 3.78
CA ASN A 115 8.63 -3.79 2.84
C ASN A 115 7.86 -3.24 1.62
N GLU A 116 8.57 -2.68 0.66
CA GLU A 116 7.98 -2.26 -0.62
C GLU A 116 7.14 -3.39 -1.24
N GLY A 117 5.94 -3.05 -1.71
CA GLY A 117 5.06 -3.98 -2.40
C GLY A 117 4.13 -4.80 -1.49
N ALA A 118 3.80 -4.32 -0.30
CA ALA A 118 2.77 -4.97 0.52
C ALA A 118 1.35 -4.62 0.03
N GLY A 119 0.50 -5.64 -0.16
CA GLY A 119 -0.95 -5.46 -0.25
C GLY A 119 -1.56 -5.50 1.14
N VAL A 120 -2.39 -4.52 1.49
CA VAL A 120 -3.01 -4.45 2.83
C VAL A 120 -4.49 -4.74 2.76
N VAL A 121 -4.95 -5.65 3.60
CA VAL A 121 -6.37 -5.89 3.88
C VAL A 121 -6.66 -5.34 5.28
N LEU A 122 -7.47 -4.31 5.35
CA LEU A 122 -7.80 -3.64 6.61
C LEU A 122 -9.15 -4.11 7.17
N LEU A 123 -9.15 -4.59 8.40
CA LEU A 123 -10.34 -4.77 9.20
C LEU A 123 -10.56 -3.54 10.08
N ALA A 124 -11.65 -2.81 9.81
CA ALA A 124 -11.96 -1.52 10.43
C ALA A 124 -13.33 -1.53 11.12
N THR A 125 -13.72 -2.64 11.72
CA THR A 125 -15.05 -2.82 12.35
C THR A 125 -15.30 -1.89 13.53
N GLU A 126 -14.24 -1.40 14.18
CA GLU A 126 -14.34 -0.46 15.30
C GLU A 126 -14.29 1.02 14.88
N ILE A 127 -14.06 1.31 13.61
CA ILE A 127 -14.01 2.69 13.11
C ILE A 127 -15.43 3.17 12.81
N VAL A 128 -15.89 4.13 13.60
CA VAL A 128 -17.27 4.64 13.54
C VAL A 128 -17.33 6.16 13.31
N SER A 129 -16.21 6.86 13.18
CA SER A 129 -16.17 8.31 12.96
C SER A 129 -15.13 8.70 11.91
N ASP A 130 -15.36 9.86 11.27
CA ASP A 130 -14.43 10.43 10.30
C ASP A 130 -13.07 10.80 10.92
N ASP A 131 -13.05 11.20 12.19
CA ASP A 131 -11.81 11.52 12.90
C ASP A 131 -10.94 10.28 13.06
N GLN A 132 -11.54 9.14 13.44
CA GLN A 132 -10.85 7.87 13.55
C GLN A 132 -10.32 7.40 12.19
N PHE A 133 -11.14 7.57 11.15
CA PHE A 133 -10.72 7.26 9.79
C PHE A 133 -9.59 8.16 9.30
N SER A 134 -9.66 9.46 9.62
CA SER A 134 -8.61 10.44 9.30
C SER A 134 -7.30 10.12 10.01
N LEU A 135 -7.37 9.67 11.26
CA LEU A 135 -6.21 9.21 12.02
C LEU A 135 -5.57 8.00 11.34
N LEU A 136 -6.38 6.99 11.01
CA LEU A 136 -5.91 5.82 10.27
C LEU A 136 -5.25 6.22 8.94
N ARG A 137 -5.90 7.11 8.18
CA ARG A 137 -5.36 7.63 6.92
C ARG A 137 -4.04 8.37 7.11
N SER A 138 -3.90 9.14 8.18
CA SER A 138 -2.64 9.85 8.51
C SER A 138 -1.50 8.90 8.87
N LEU A 139 -1.84 7.73 9.43
CA LEU A 139 -0.88 6.67 9.71
C LEU A 139 -0.50 5.90 8.44
N ALA A 140 -1.42 5.84 7.46
CA ALA A 140 -1.29 5.07 6.21
C ALA A 140 -0.88 5.92 5.00
N CYS A 141 -0.52 7.19 5.16
CA CYS A 141 -0.35 8.19 4.09
C CYS A 141 0.84 8.00 3.14
N ARG A 142 1.28 6.77 2.89
CA ARG A 142 2.28 6.46 1.85
C ARG A 142 1.91 5.25 0.97
N TRP A 143 0.60 4.99 0.85
CA TRP A 143 0.10 3.90 -0.02
C TRP A 143 -0.15 4.36 -1.45
#